data_ee0ba6828db78a2f9b5ac62bef892c26
#
_entry.id   ee0ba6828db78a2f9b5ac62bef892c26
#
_cell.length_a   1.000
_cell.length_b   1.000
_cell.length_c   1.000
_cell.angle_alpha   90.00
_cell.angle_beta   90.00
_cell.angle_gamma   90.00
#
_symmetry.space_group_name_H-M   'P 1'
#
loop_
_entity.id
_entity.type
_entity.pdbx_description
1 polymer ?
#
loop_
_entity_poly.entity_id
_entity_poly.type
_entity_poly.pdbx_seq_one_letter_code
_entity_poly.pdbx_strand_id
1 'polypeptide(L)'
;KGKTPVRKHNAQYEKVNMKSHPSRAVGIHAAIYAAHPEINAIVNALPVHATAFSLSDTELNTRTIPESFLFLKDVAKVPFAAQFNDLTELTKTVTVKKPVALLEHNGALVAGRTVLDAFDRLEVLESTAAAIIRSGPLGAINPMGEDVIEELLEAFPSV
;
A
#
# COMPACT_ATOMS: atom_id res chain seq x y z
N LYS A 1 3.74 -11.60 -21.73
CA LYS A 1 4.29 -12.82 -21.12
C LYS A 1 3.88 -12.79 -19.67
N GLY A 2 3.02 -13.74 -19.23
CA GLY A 2 2.55 -13.84 -17.86
C GLY A 2 3.69 -14.05 -16.86
N LYS A 3 3.60 -13.41 -15.68
CA LYS A 3 4.56 -13.63 -14.59
C LYS A 3 4.36 -15.01 -14.01
N THR A 4 5.44 -15.69 -13.61
CA THR A 4 5.38 -17.00 -12.99
C THR A 4 4.67 -16.92 -11.65
N PRO A 5 3.65 -17.72 -11.40
CA PRO A 5 3.05 -17.78 -10.08
C PRO A 5 4.05 -18.36 -9.05
N VAL A 6 3.98 -17.83 -7.83
CA VAL A 6 4.75 -18.32 -6.68
C VAL A 6 3.77 -18.86 -5.66
N ARG A 7 3.99 -20.08 -5.20
CA ARG A 7 3.17 -20.71 -4.15
C ARG A 7 3.80 -20.50 -2.78
N LYS A 8 2.96 -20.25 -1.78
CA LYS A 8 3.35 -20.32 -0.37
C LYS A 8 3.32 -21.80 0.06
N HIS A 9 4.44 -22.32 0.54
CA HIS A 9 4.53 -23.66 1.12
C HIS A 9 5.36 -23.58 2.39
N ASN A 10 4.78 -23.81 3.56
CA ASN A 10 5.45 -23.85 4.88
C ASN A 10 6.45 -22.70 5.11
N ALA A 11 6.00 -21.45 4.83
CA ALA A 11 6.82 -20.23 4.90
C ALA A 11 8.01 -20.18 3.91
N GLN A 12 8.12 -21.15 3.00
CA GLN A 12 9.06 -21.10 1.89
C GLN A 12 8.32 -20.89 0.58
N TYR A 13 8.95 -20.16 -0.34
CA TYR A 13 8.39 -19.84 -1.65
C TYR A 13 9.17 -20.56 -2.73
N GLU A 14 8.50 -21.52 -3.38
CA GLU A 14 9.10 -22.28 -4.46
C GLU A 14 8.68 -21.74 -5.82
N LYS A 15 9.63 -21.75 -6.76
CA LYS A 15 9.36 -21.41 -8.15
C LYS A 15 8.59 -22.55 -8.80
N VAL A 16 7.33 -22.31 -9.16
CA VAL A 16 6.43 -23.32 -9.73
C VAL A 16 6.76 -23.62 -11.20
N ASN A 17 7.39 -22.69 -11.92
CA ASN A 17 7.76 -22.86 -13.34
C ASN A 17 9.22 -22.46 -13.57
N MET A 18 10.04 -23.43 -13.94
CA MET A 18 11.49 -23.26 -14.20
C MET A 18 11.81 -22.43 -15.44
N LYS A 19 10.86 -22.22 -16.35
CA LYS A 19 11.07 -21.53 -17.64
C LYS A 19 10.99 -20.00 -17.56
N SER A 20 10.57 -19.44 -16.41
CA SER A 20 10.47 -17.98 -16.23
C SER A 20 11.05 -17.54 -14.91
N HIS A 21 11.56 -16.31 -14.86
CA HIS A 21 12.06 -15.71 -13.64
C HIS A 21 10.91 -15.00 -12.89
N PRO A 22 10.83 -15.15 -11.56
CA PRO A 22 9.85 -14.40 -10.75
C PRO A 22 10.12 -12.90 -10.83
N SER A 23 9.10 -12.10 -10.46
CA SER A 23 9.26 -10.66 -10.32
C SER A 23 10.28 -10.34 -9.22
N ARG A 24 11.01 -9.23 -9.34
CA ARG A 24 11.89 -8.71 -8.28
C ARG A 24 11.13 -8.41 -6.98
N ALA A 25 9.82 -8.16 -7.06
CA ALA A 25 8.96 -7.95 -5.89
C ALA A 25 8.72 -9.22 -5.05
N VAL A 26 9.12 -10.42 -5.51
CA VAL A 26 8.88 -11.67 -4.78
C VAL A 26 9.47 -11.64 -3.38
N GLY A 27 10.70 -11.11 -3.21
CA GLY A 27 11.33 -10.99 -1.88
C GLY A 27 10.49 -10.16 -0.90
N ILE A 28 9.99 -9.02 -1.37
CA ILE A 28 9.12 -8.13 -0.59
C ILE A 28 7.82 -8.85 -0.20
N HIS A 29 7.13 -9.47 -1.16
CA HIS A 29 5.87 -10.20 -0.88
C HIS A 29 6.10 -11.36 0.08
N ALA A 30 7.17 -12.13 -0.12
CA ALA A 30 7.52 -13.24 0.75
C ALA A 30 7.75 -12.80 2.20
N ALA A 31 8.50 -11.72 2.40
CA ALA A 31 8.78 -11.18 3.71
C ALA A 31 7.51 -10.71 4.44
N ILE A 32 6.62 -10.00 3.73
CA ILE A 32 5.35 -9.53 4.31
C ILE A 32 4.44 -10.72 4.65
N TYR A 33 4.29 -11.71 3.75
CA TYR A 33 3.47 -12.90 4.05
C TYR A 33 4.00 -13.71 5.22
N ALA A 34 5.32 -13.76 5.40
CA ALA A 34 5.94 -14.46 6.53
C ALA A 34 5.71 -13.72 7.85
N ALA A 35 5.78 -12.37 7.83
CA ALA A 35 5.59 -11.53 9.02
C ALA A 35 4.11 -11.39 9.41
N HIS A 36 3.20 -11.41 8.44
CA HIS A 36 1.76 -11.14 8.62
C HIS A 36 0.92 -12.23 7.95
N PRO A 37 0.65 -13.37 8.65
CA PRO A 37 -0.10 -14.50 8.08
C PRO A 37 -1.53 -14.17 7.65
N GLU A 38 -2.12 -13.12 8.18
CA GLU A 38 -3.45 -12.61 7.87
C GLU A 38 -3.52 -11.85 6.54
N ILE A 39 -2.38 -11.40 5.99
CA ILE A 39 -2.30 -10.81 4.65
C ILE A 39 -2.24 -11.93 3.62
N ASN A 40 -3.22 -11.98 2.72
CA ASN A 40 -3.30 -13.00 1.68
C ASN A 40 -3.13 -12.47 0.25
N ALA A 41 -3.09 -11.16 0.09
CA ALA A 41 -2.86 -10.52 -1.20
C ALA A 41 -1.96 -9.30 -1.05
N ILE A 42 -1.05 -9.12 -2.00
CA ILE A 42 -0.19 -7.93 -2.10
C ILE A 42 -0.14 -7.51 -3.57
N VAL A 43 -0.35 -6.22 -3.80
CA VAL A 43 -0.24 -5.58 -5.12
C VAL A 43 0.89 -4.56 -5.09
N ASN A 44 1.87 -4.71 -5.98
CA ASN A 44 2.80 -3.64 -6.33
C ASN A 44 2.34 -2.99 -7.63
N ALA A 45 2.18 -1.68 -7.63
CA ALA A 45 1.71 -0.92 -8.78
C ALA A 45 2.42 0.43 -8.91
N LEU A 46 2.30 1.02 -10.10
CA LEU A 46 2.74 2.36 -10.41
C LEU A 46 1.52 3.21 -10.83
N PRO A 47 0.56 3.44 -9.91
CA PRO A 47 -0.58 4.30 -10.19
C PRO A 47 -0.07 5.73 -10.35
N VAL A 48 -0.60 6.47 -11.33
CA VAL A 48 0.03 7.70 -11.83
C VAL A 48 0.19 8.76 -10.74
N HIS A 49 -0.89 9.05 -10.00
CA HIS A 49 -0.90 10.12 -9.00
C HIS A 49 -0.21 9.70 -7.70
N ALA A 50 -0.45 8.48 -7.20
CA ALA A 50 0.22 7.98 -6.01
C ALA A 50 1.73 7.81 -6.24
N THR A 51 2.15 7.45 -7.47
CA THR A 51 3.57 7.40 -7.81
C THR A 51 4.22 8.79 -7.69
N ALA A 52 3.52 9.88 -8.03
CA ALA A 52 4.06 11.23 -7.85
C ALA A 52 4.43 11.51 -6.38
N PHE A 53 3.62 11.06 -5.43
CA PHE A 53 3.95 11.14 -3.99
C PHE A 53 5.18 10.30 -3.63
N SER A 54 5.40 9.15 -4.27
CA SER A 54 6.59 8.33 -4.04
C SER A 54 7.89 8.99 -4.51
N LEU A 55 7.79 9.98 -5.41
CA LEU A 55 8.91 10.72 -5.98
C LEU A 55 9.20 12.05 -5.25
N SER A 56 8.33 12.49 -4.34
CA SER A 56 8.40 13.79 -3.68
C SER A 56 8.53 13.63 -2.17
N ASP A 57 8.95 14.68 -1.46
CA ASP A 57 8.97 14.71 0.01
C ASP A 57 7.58 14.97 0.61
N THR A 58 6.58 15.26 -0.22
CA THR A 58 5.20 15.52 0.22
C THR A 58 4.57 14.24 0.75
N GLU A 59 3.99 14.31 1.94
CA GLU A 59 3.21 13.21 2.51
C GLU A 59 1.81 13.14 1.89
N LEU A 60 1.31 11.92 1.71
CA LEU A 60 -0.07 11.69 1.29
C LEU A 60 -0.97 11.70 2.52
N ASN A 61 -1.72 12.79 2.71
CA ASN A 61 -2.64 12.92 3.84
C ASN A 61 -3.97 12.22 3.53
N THR A 62 -4.25 11.14 4.24
CA THR A 62 -5.49 10.36 4.08
C THR A 62 -6.71 10.99 4.76
N ARG A 63 -6.52 11.98 5.66
CA ARG A 63 -7.60 12.69 6.35
C ARG A 63 -8.32 13.73 5.47
N THR A 64 -8.33 13.51 4.17
CA THR A 64 -8.94 14.43 3.19
C THR A 64 -10.32 13.96 2.74
N ILE A 65 -10.55 12.67 2.73
CA ILE A 65 -11.80 12.02 2.31
C ILE A 65 -12.07 10.85 3.27
N PRO A 66 -13.33 10.61 3.71
CA PRO A 66 -13.66 9.51 4.62
C PRO A 66 -13.14 8.15 4.18
N GLU A 67 -13.36 7.76 2.91
CA GLU A 67 -12.86 6.51 2.34
C GLU A 67 -11.34 6.41 2.41
N SER A 68 -10.64 7.53 2.14
CA SER A 68 -9.17 7.54 2.20
C SER A 68 -8.67 7.20 3.59
N PHE A 69 -9.26 7.81 4.62
CA PHE A 69 -8.90 7.53 5.99
C PHE A 69 -9.28 6.11 6.42
N LEU A 70 -10.49 5.66 6.12
CA LEU A 70 -10.99 4.33 6.51
C LEU A 70 -10.22 3.19 5.86
N PHE A 71 -9.94 3.26 4.56
CA PHE A 71 -9.34 2.16 3.80
C PHE A 71 -7.83 2.17 3.77
N LEU A 72 -7.20 3.35 3.74
CA LEU A 72 -5.75 3.46 3.63
C LEU A 72 -5.06 3.56 4.99
N LYS A 73 -5.74 4.10 6.02
CA LYS A 73 -5.16 4.47 7.30
C LYS A 73 -3.98 5.44 7.09
N ASP A 74 -2.87 5.25 7.79
CA ASP A 74 -1.64 6.01 7.54
C ASP A 74 -0.87 5.41 6.37
N VAL A 75 -0.56 6.20 5.38
CA VAL A 75 0.26 5.80 4.23
C VAL A 75 1.70 6.24 4.48
N ALA A 76 2.54 5.30 4.89
CA ALA A 76 3.95 5.56 5.10
C ALA A 76 4.75 5.50 3.79
N LYS A 77 5.89 6.22 3.75
CA LYS A 77 6.87 6.10 2.68
C LYS A 77 8.03 5.22 3.13
N VAL A 78 8.33 4.18 2.35
CA VAL A 78 9.44 3.26 2.59
C VAL A 78 10.64 3.72 1.75
N PRO A 79 11.79 4.02 2.38
CA PRO A 79 12.98 4.44 1.67
C PRO A 79 13.44 3.42 0.62
N PHE A 80 14.06 3.90 -0.47
CA PHE A 80 14.50 3.04 -1.57
C PHE A 80 15.41 1.90 -1.10
N ALA A 81 16.36 2.18 -0.21
CA ALA A 81 17.30 1.18 0.30
C ALA A 81 16.61 0.05 1.10
N ALA A 82 15.53 0.35 1.82
CA ALA A 82 14.78 -0.62 2.62
C ALA A 82 13.88 -1.56 1.79
N GLN A 83 13.83 -1.36 0.46
CA GLN A 83 13.00 -2.19 -0.43
C GLN A 83 13.72 -3.45 -0.92
N PHE A 84 15.04 -3.56 -0.79
CA PHE A 84 15.81 -4.61 -1.47
C PHE A 84 16.77 -5.40 -0.58
N ASN A 85 17.33 -4.80 0.45
CA ASN A 85 18.38 -5.44 1.25
C ASN A 85 17.85 -5.95 2.59
N ASP A 86 17.47 -5.03 3.47
CA ASP A 86 16.86 -5.37 4.77
C ASP A 86 15.38 -5.00 4.75
N LEU A 87 14.54 -6.03 4.64
CA LEU A 87 13.08 -5.86 4.56
C LEU A 87 12.41 -5.70 5.93
N THR A 88 13.18 -5.60 7.01
CA THR A 88 12.67 -5.48 8.38
C THR A 88 11.83 -4.20 8.55
N GLU A 89 12.29 -3.08 8.02
CA GLU A 89 11.54 -1.82 8.07
C GLU A 89 10.24 -1.92 7.29
N LEU A 90 10.31 -2.45 6.09
CA LEU A 90 9.13 -2.62 5.22
C LEU A 90 8.08 -3.54 5.86
N THR A 91 8.49 -4.65 6.46
CA THR A 91 7.56 -5.58 7.14
C THR A 91 6.95 -5.00 8.42
N LYS A 92 7.60 -4.07 9.08
CA LYS A 92 7.03 -3.32 10.20
C LYS A 92 6.08 -2.22 9.75
N THR A 93 6.34 -1.63 8.59
CA THR A 93 5.55 -0.54 8.02
C THR A 93 4.23 -1.05 7.45
N VAL A 94 4.29 -2.14 6.66
CA VAL A 94 3.10 -2.73 6.01
C VAL A 94 2.53 -3.83 6.90
N THR A 95 1.37 -3.59 7.45
CA THR A 95 0.65 -4.49 8.36
C THR A 95 -0.83 -4.52 8.00
N VAL A 96 -1.63 -5.36 8.65
CA VAL A 96 -3.10 -5.34 8.47
C VAL A 96 -3.71 -4.00 8.86
N LYS A 97 -3.15 -3.33 9.88
CA LYS A 97 -3.62 -2.02 10.34
C LYS A 97 -3.11 -0.86 9.49
N LYS A 98 -2.01 -1.04 8.77
CA LYS A 98 -1.41 -0.07 7.84
C LYS A 98 -1.12 -0.81 6.53
N PRO A 99 -2.16 -1.03 5.71
CA PRO A 99 -2.06 -1.95 4.57
C PRO A 99 -1.39 -1.33 3.35
N VAL A 100 -1.10 -0.02 3.37
CA VAL A 100 -0.61 0.71 2.21
C VAL A 100 0.71 1.39 2.53
N ALA A 101 1.67 1.30 1.62
CA ALA A 101 2.91 2.08 1.66
C ALA A 101 3.25 2.62 0.28
N LEU A 102 3.81 3.83 0.23
CA LEU A 102 4.52 4.34 -0.92
C LEU A 102 5.96 3.84 -0.88
N LEU A 103 6.41 3.26 -1.95
CA LEU A 103 7.79 2.83 -2.11
C LEU A 103 8.56 3.95 -2.82
N GLU A 104 9.52 4.56 -2.14
CA GLU A 104 10.32 5.65 -2.69
C GLU A 104 10.88 5.28 -4.07
N HIS A 105 10.64 6.14 -5.07
CA HIS A 105 10.99 5.95 -6.47
C HIS A 105 10.44 4.68 -7.15
N ASN A 106 9.46 3.98 -6.51
CA ASN A 106 8.98 2.68 -6.98
C ASN A 106 7.45 2.48 -6.87
N GLY A 107 6.70 3.57 -6.69
CA GLY A 107 5.23 3.55 -6.68
C GLY A 107 4.62 3.12 -5.36
N ALA A 108 3.68 2.19 -5.39
CA ALA A 108 2.89 1.78 -4.24
C ALA A 108 2.90 0.27 -4.00
N LEU A 109 2.80 -0.11 -2.72
CA LEU A 109 2.56 -1.46 -2.26
C LEU A 109 1.29 -1.46 -1.42
N VAL A 110 0.37 -2.35 -1.76
CA VAL A 110 -0.93 -2.47 -1.09
C VAL A 110 -1.15 -3.91 -0.66
N ALA A 111 -1.44 -4.10 0.62
CA ALA A 111 -1.75 -5.39 1.21
C ALA A 111 -3.26 -5.52 1.47
N GLY A 112 -3.77 -6.75 1.42
CA GLY A 112 -5.18 -7.04 1.68
C GLY A 112 -5.41 -8.48 2.13
N ARG A 113 -6.60 -8.75 2.63
CA ARG A 113 -7.07 -10.10 2.95
C ARG A 113 -7.40 -10.90 1.69
N THR A 114 -7.82 -10.23 0.63
CA THR A 114 -8.09 -10.78 -0.68
C THR A 114 -7.48 -9.90 -1.76
N VAL A 115 -7.41 -10.42 -2.99
CA VAL A 115 -6.95 -9.62 -4.15
C VAL A 115 -7.88 -8.43 -4.39
N LEU A 116 -9.20 -8.62 -4.21
CA LEU A 116 -10.17 -7.54 -4.37
C LEU A 116 -9.97 -6.46 -3.31
N ASP A 117 -9.82 -6.83 -2.03
CA ASP A 117 -9.53 -5.89 -0.93
C ASP A 117 -8.25 -5.06 -1.21
N ALA A 118 -7.18 -5.70 -1.68
CA ALA A 118 -5.95 -4.98 -2.05
C ALA A 118 -6.15 -4.07 -3.28
N PHE A 119 -6.98 -4.48 -4.24
CA PHE A 119 -7.29 -3.69 -5.43
C PHE A 119 -8.15 -2.48 -5.09
N ASP A 120 -9.19 -2.64 -4.28
CA ASP A 120 -10.06 -1.55 -3.82
C ASP A 120 -9.25 -0.47 -3.10
N ARG A 121 -8.32 -0.88 -2.20
CA ARG A 121 -7.39 0.05 -1.55
C ARG A 121 -6.48 0.78 -2.53
N LEU A 122 -6.02 0.10 -3.59
CA LEU A 122 -5.22 0.71 -4.64
C LEU A 122 -6.00 1.77 -5.40
N GLU A 123 -7.28 1.53 -5.71
CA GLU A 123 -8.17 2.53 -6.35
C GLU A 123 -8.41 3.73 -5.44
N VAL A 124 -8.67 3.50 -4.15
CA VAL A 124 -8.83 4.59 -3.15
C VAL A 124 -7.54 5.39 -3.04
N LEU A 125 -6.36 4.74 -2.99
CA LEU A 125 -5.07 5.42 -2.96
C LEU A 125 -4.86 6.34 -4.17
N GLU A 126 -5.10 5.84 -5.36
CA GLU A 126 -4.92 6.60 -6.61
C GLU A 126 -5.91 7.76 -6.69
N SER A 127 -7.19 7.53 -6.32
CA SER A 127 -8.23 8.56 -6.30
C SER A 127 -7.92 9.65 -5.29
N THR A 128 -7.43 9.30 -4.09
CA THR A 128 -6.99 10.23 -3.05
C THR A 128 -5.82 11.08 -3.54
N ALA A 129 -4.80 10.45 -4.09
CA ALA A 129 -3.63 11.14 -4.63
C ALA A 129 -4.02 12.10 -5.76
N ALA A 130 -4.90 11.67 -6.66
CA ALA A 130 -5.43 12.50 -7.75
C ALA A 130 -6.19 13.71 -7.22
N ALA A 131 -7.06 13.52 -6.22
CA ALA A 131 -7.81 14.62 -5.60
C ALA A 131 -6.89 15.65 -4.94
N ILE A 132 -5.89 15.20 -4.18
CA ILE A 132 -4.91 16.07 -3.53
C ILE A 132 -4.12 16.89 -4.57
N ILE A 133 -3.59 16.24 -5.59
CA ILE A 133 -2.80 16.95 -6.64
C ILE A 133 -3.68 17.96 -7.37
N ARG A 134 -4.92 17.60 -7.73
CA ARG A 134 -5.83 18.44 -8.50
C ARG A 134 -6.43 19.58 -7.68
N SER A 135 -6.48 19.46 -6.36
CA SER A 135 -6.95 20.54 -5.48
C SER A 135 -5.92 21.67 -5.30
N GLY A 136 -4.65 21.46 -5.65
CA GLY A 136 -3.59 22.44 -5.50
C GLY A 136 -3.95 23.85 -6.01
N PRO A 137 -4.52 24.03 -7.23
CA PRO A 137 -4.97 25.34 -7.73
C PRO A 137 -6.12 25.97 -6.94
N LEU A 138 -6.84 25.21 -6.13
CA LEU A 138 -7.95 25.68 -5.29
C LEU A 138 -7.50 26.27 -3.95
N GLY A 139 -6.24 26.07 -3.59
CA GLY A 139 -5.64 26.53 -2.34
C GLY A 139 -5.24 25.42 -1.39
N ALA A 140 -5.08 25.75 -0.11
CA ALA A 140 -4.69 24.77 0.90
C ALA A 140 -5.79 23.71 1.14
N ILE A 141 -5.36 22.44 1.30
CA ILE A 141 -6.27 21.37 1.71
C ILE A 141 -6.68 21.59 3.16
N ASN A 142 -7.96 21.40 3.44
CA ASN A 142 -8.51 21.43 4.79
C ASN A 142 -8.80 19.98 5.24
N PRO A 143 -7.93 19.34 6.03
CA PRO A 143 -8.13 17.98 6.50
C PRO A 143 -9.31 17.89 7.48
N MET A 144 -9.92 16.70 7.58
CA MET A 144 -10.90 16.38 8.61
C MET A 144 -10.27 16.54 10.01
N GLY A 145 -10.98 17.19 10.93
CA GLY A 145 -10.60 17.34 12.33
C GLY A 145 -10.71 16.02 13.11
N GLU A 146 -10.19 16.00 14.34
CA GLU A 146 -10.24 14.82 15.20
C GLU A 146 -11.69 14.41 15.53
N ASP A 147 -12.58 15.38 15.72
CA ASP A 147 -14.01 15.18 15.94
C ASP A 147 -14.66 14.38 14.80
N VAL A 148 -14.39 14.75 13.55
CA VAL A 148 -14.88 14.03 12.36
C VAL A 148 -14.27 12.62 12.27
N ILE A 149 -12.99 12.48 12.64
CA ILE A 149 -12.31 11.17 12.64
C ILE A 149 -12.93 10.25 13.70
N GLU A 150 -13.24 10.75 14.90
CA GLU A 150 -13.89 9.99 15.95
C GLU A 150 -15.29 9.54 15.51
N GLU A 151 -16.11 10.42 14.93
CA GLU A 151 -17.42 10.06 14.36
C GLU A 151 -17.32 8.97 13.29
N LEU A 152 -16.31 9.04 12.40
CA LEU A 152 -16.08 8.02 11.38
C LEU A 152 -15.73 6.66 11.99
N LEU A 153 -14.88 6.63 13.00
CA LEU A 153 -14.48 5.38 13.66
C LEU A 153 -15.64 4.75 14.44
N GLU A 154 -16.52 5.56 15.03
CA GLU A 154 -17.74 5.08 15.68
C GLU A 154 -18.76 4.51 14.68
N ALA A 155 -18.92 5.19 13.53
CA ALA A 155 -19.86 4.77 12.49
C ALA A 155 -19.38 3.52 11.72
N PHE A 156 -18.07 3.30 11.60
CA PHE A 156 -17.46 2.22 10.82
C PHE A 156 -16.41 1.41 11.62
N PRO A 157 -16.78 0.76 12.71
CA PRO A 157 -15.82 0.10 13.64
C PRO A 157 -15.15 -1.13 13.04
N SER A 158 -15.62 -1.65 11.91
CA SER A 158 -15.13 -2.88 11.26
C SER A 158 -14.30 -2.65 9.98
N VAL A 159 -14.05 -1.41 9.59
CA VAL A 159 -13.24 -1.06 8.40
C VAL A 159 -11.76 -0.86 8.73
#